data_b1ae173b18b7b019938999a0b19442c3
#
_entry.id   b1ae173b18b7b019938999a0b19442c3
#
_cell.length_a   1.000
_cell.length_b   1.000
_cell.length_c   1.000
_cell.angle_alpha   90.00
_cell.angle_beta   90.00
_cell.angle_gamma   90.00
#
_symmetry.space_group_name_H-M   'P 1'
#
loop_
_entity.id
_entity.type
_entity.pdbx_description
1 polymer ?
#
loop_
_entity_poly.entity_id
_entity_poly.type
_entity_poly.pdbx_seq_one_letter_code
_entity_poly.pdbx_strand_id
1 'polypeptide(L)'
;MASNRDKRIKRKVRRSYIISTMSIALVLFLIGTVSYATLSAINAVGQPAENVVVSVEIADNLFENEKQVILNAINARPETASVEFRSQDEKISDGTLEVDYEIFGYNPLYDSYEVTLRREYAKMRNIDEFAEAMSHLRDVVYVFKPNPEVLRSTHQIISGVTIALLVFLAVLLCISVLLLNNTVRLAIYSKRYLITTMKLVGATKWYIMRPLLASALKQGFVAGTVASLMICATAYVIKGVMPAGIAILGYGWVGIIVGAVVLLGIVITIGFSAMAINKFINMRSNNIHLY
;
A
#
# COMPACT_ATOMS: atom_id res chain seq x y z
N MET A 1 -32.49 -41.19 10.25
CA MET A 1 -32.32 -39.84 10.86
C MET A 1 -30.87 -39.36 10.96
N ALA A 2 -29.87 -40.20 11.18
CA ALA A 2 -28.41 -39.83 11.21
C ALA A 2 -27.91 -39.16 9.96
N SER A 3 -28.26 -39.63 8.76
CA SER A 3 -27.81 -39.09 7.44
C SER A 3 -28.19 -37.62 7.18
N ASN A 4 -29.36 -37.16 7.66
CA ASN A 4 -29.78 -35.77 7.45
C ASN A 4 -29.06 -34.77 8.38
N ARG A 5 -28.69 -35.22 9.59
CA ARG A 5 -27.93 -34.42 10.56
C ARG A 5 -26.49 -34.21 10.11
N ASP A 6 -25.87 -35.25 9.55
CA ASP A 6 -24.52 -35.15 9.01
C ASP A 6 -24.44 -34.27 7.77
N LYS A 7 -25.43 -34.30 6.89
CA LYS A 7 -25.52 -33.40 5.73
C LYS A 7 -25.67 -31.93 6.17
N ARG A 8 -26.43 -31.63 7.21
CA ARG A 8 -26.57 -30.27 7.77
C ARG A 8 -25.28 -29.75 8.39
N ILE A 9 -24.55 -30.61 9.12
CA ILE A 9 -23.26 -30.23 9.72
C ILE A 9 -22.23 -29.95 8.61
N LYS A 10 -22.11 -30.82 7.62
CA LYS A 10 -21.22 -30.60 6.46
C LYS A 10 -21.52 -29.30 5.71
N ARG A 11 -22.81 -28.96 5.52
CA ARG A 11 -23.21 -27.66 4.91
C ARG A 11 -22.81 -26.45 5.77
N LYS A 12 -22.98 -26.51 7.10
CA LYS A 12 -22.55 -25.44 8.01
C LYS A 12 -21.04 -25.24 7.97
N VAL A 13 -20.26 -26.33 8.00
CA VAL A 13 -18.80 -26.27 7.90
C VAL A 13 -18.38 -25.64 6.57
N ARG A 14 -18.99 -26.06 5.46
CA ARG A 14 -18.68 -25.51 4.12
C ARG A 14 -19.01 -24.02 4.03
N ARG A 15 -20.15 -23.57 4.56
CA ARG A 15 -20.50 -22.14 4.57
C ARG A 15 -19.52 -21.32 5.42
N SER A 16 -19.21 -21.79 6.62
CA SER A 16 -18.22 -21.13 7.48
C SER A 16 -16.87 -21.04 6.82
N TYR A 17 -16.45 -22.10 6.09
CA TYR A 17 -15.20 -22.13 5.35
C TYR A 17 -15.18 -21.08 4.22
N ILE A 18 -16.26 -20.98 3.45
CA ILE A 18 -16.37 -19.98 2.36
C ILE A 18 -16.34 -18.55 2.94
N ILE A 19 -17.13 -18.27 3.98
CA ILE A 19 -17.17 -16.94 4.61
C ILE A 19 -15.79 -16.54 5.16
N SER A 20 -15.12 -17.45 5.86
CA SER A 20 -13.79 -17.21 6.39
C SER A 20 -12.76 -16.99 5.25
N THR A 21 -12.84 -17.76 4.15
CA THR A 21 -11.95 -17.59 3.00
C THR A 21 -12.17 -16.24 2.31
N MET A 22 -13.43 -15.83 2.13
CA MET A 22 -13.78 -14.53 1.56
C MET A 22 -13.30 -13.36 2.43
N SER A 23 -13.45 -13.47 3.76
CA SER A 23 -12.96 -12.45 4.69
C SER A 23 -11.44 -12.29 4.61
N ILE A 24 -10.70 -13.41 4.58
CA ILE A 24 -9.24 -13.38 4.44
C ILE A 24 -8.84 -12.81 3.07
N ALA A 25 -9.54 -13.21 2.00
CA ALA A 25 -9.26 -12.69 0.65
C ALA A 25 -9.47 -11.17 0.58
N LEU A 26 -10.50 -10.64 1.24
CA LEU A 26 -10.76 -9.20 1.28
C LEU A 26 -9.64 -8.44 2.02
N VAL A 27 -9.17 -8.96 3.16
CA VAL A 27 -8.04 -8.36 3.89
C VAL A 27 -6.77 -8.38 3.03
N LEU A 28 -6.48 -9.50 2.38
CA LEU A 28 -5.33 -9.64 1.49
C LEU A 28 -5.42 -8.72 0.28
N PHE A 29 -6.62 -8.56 -0.30
CA PHE A 29 -6.88 -7.64 -1.39
C PHE A 29 -6.59 -6.19 -0.97
N LEU A 30 -7.06 -5.76 0.20
CA LEU A 30 -6.80 -4.41 0.70
C LEU A 30 -5.30 -4.18 0.95
N ILE A 31 -4.61 -5.12 1.59
CA ILE A 31 -3.16 -5.04 1.79
C ILE A 31 -2.43 -4.93 0.45
N GLY A 32 -2.80 -5.78 -0.51
CA GLY A 32 -2.19 -5.78 -1.83
C GLY A 32 -2.46 -4.51 -2.63
N THR A 33 -3.69 -3.98 -2.56
CA THR A 33 -4.07 -2.73 -3.25
C THR A 33 -3.33 -1.53 -2.65
N VAL A 34 -3.23 -1.45 -1.32
CA VAL A 34 -2.45 -0.39 -0.66
C VAL A 34 -0.97 -0.48 -1.02
N SER A 35 -0.40 -1.68 -1.01
CA SER A 35 0.98 -1.90 -1.43
C SER A 35 1.20 -1.51 -2.89
N TYR A 36 0.27 -1.87 -3.78
CA TYR A 36 0.32 -1.50 -5.19
C TYR A 36 0.23 0.02 -5.38
N ALA A 37 -0.71 0.69 -4.70
CA ALA A 37 -0.87 2.14 -4.77
C ALA A 37 0.37 2.88 -4.26
N THR A 38 0.94 2.43 -3.13
CA THR A 38 2.16 3.03 -2.56
C THR A 38 3.36 2.88 -3.50
N LEU A 39 3.59 1.68 -4.04
CA LEU A 39 4.68 1.45 -4.97
C LEU A 39 4.47 2.19 -6.29
N SER A 40 3.23 2.30 -6.78
CA SER A 40 2.92 3.08 -7.98
C SER A 40 3.18 4.57 -7.75
N ALA A 41 2.79 5.11 -6.59
CA ALA A 41 3.08 6.49 -6.24
C ALA A 41 4.59 6.78 -6.17
N ILE A 42 5.37 5.89 -5.54
CA ILE A 42 6.83 6.01 -5.49
C ILE A 42 7.44 5.99 -6.89
N ASN A 43 6.91 5.14 -7.78
CA ASN A 43 7.44 5.00 -9.14
C ASN A 43 7.03 6.16 -10.07
N ALA A 44 5.84 6.73 -9.86
CA ALA A 44 5.33 7.85 -10.66
C ALA A 44 6.01 9.18 -10.31
N VAL A 45 6.35 9.38 -9.05
CA VAL A 45 6.95 10.64 -8.55
C VAL A 45 8.49 10.58 -8.53
N GLY A 46 9.08 9.42 -8.91
CA GLY A 46 10.54 9.24 -8.93
C GLY A 46 11.21 9.17 -7.55
N GLN A 47 10.54 9.59 -6.51
CA GLN A 47 10.80 9.38 -5.07
C GLN A 47 9.60 9.94 -4.27
N PRO A 48 9.24 9.38 -3.11
CA PRO A 48 8.07 9.85 -2.38
C PRO A 48 8.20 11.31 -1.98
N ALA A 49 7.07 11.98 -1.92
CA ALA A 49 6.80 13.40 -1.64
C ALA A 49 7.49 14.03 -0.39
N GLU A 50 8.73 13.64 -0.12
CA GLU A 50 9.61 14.27 0.86
C GLU A 50 10.63 15.20 0.18
N ASN A 51 10.67 15.23 -1.15
CA ASN A 51 11.49 16.17 -1.89
C ASN A 51 10.71 17.47 -2.03
N VAL A 52 11.14 18.45 -1.29
CA VAL A 52 10.61 19.81 -1.40
C VAL A 52 11.11 20.40 -2.71
N VAL A 53 10.17 20.79 -3.58
CA VAL A 53 10.47 21.49 -4.80
C VAL A 53 10.40 23.00 -4.55
N VAL A 54 11.47 23.70 -4.87
CA VAL A 54 11.55 25.16 -4.84
C VAL A 54 11.64 25.64 -6.29
N SER A 55 10.72 26.49 -6.73
CA SER A 55 10.74 27.05 -8.06
C SER A 55 11.54 28.36 -8.07
N VAL A 56 12.59 28.42 -8.86
CA VAL A 56 13.44 29.60 -9.04
C VAL A 56 13.05 30.21 -10.40
N GLU A 57 12.30 31.31 -10.38
CA GLU A 57 11.89 32.02 -11.58
C GLU A 57 13.00 32.95 -12.08
N ILE A 58 13.28 32.88 -13.35
CA ILE A 58 14.33 33.65 -14.03
C ILE A 58 13.72 34.70 -14.96
N ALA A 59 14.46 35.78 -15.20
CA ALA A 59 14.02 36.86 -16.08
C ALA A 59 13.82 36.39 -17.51
N ASP A 60 12.88 37.02 -18.21
CA ASP A 60 12.62 36.76 -19.62
C ASP A 60 13.81 37.19 -20.49
N ASN A 61 14.00 36.51 -21.62
CA ASN A 61 15.01 36.85 -22.64
C ASN A 61 16.47 36.70 -22.21
N LEU A 62 16.75 35.83 -21.22
CA LEU A 62 18.11 35.49 -20.86
C LEU A 62 18.81 34.68 -21.99
N PHE A 63 20.08 35.02 -22.25
CA PHE A 63 20.92 34.23 -23.15
C PHE A 63 21.24 32.86 -22.52
N GLU A 64 21.49 31.87 -23.35
CA GLU A 64 21.77 30.50 -22.91
C GLU A 64 22.94 30.41 -21.91
N ASN A 65 23.96 31.27 -22.10
CA ASN A 65 25.10 31.36 -21.15
C ASN A 65 24.69 31.85 -19.77
N GLU A 66 23.72 32.77 -19.67
CA GLU A 66 23.21 33.29 -18.39
C GLU A 66 22.34 32.24 -17.67
N LYS A 67 21.51 31.51 -18.43
CA LYS A 67 20.76 30.35 -17.93
C LYS A 67 21.73 29.29 -17.39
N GLN A 68 22.81 29.00 -18.07
CA GLN A 68 23.86 28.06 -17.64
C GLN A 68 24.55 28.50 -16.33
N VAL A 69 24.79 29.80 -16.14
CA VAL A 69 25.39 30.33 -14.90
C VAL A 69 24.48 30.08 -13.72
N ILE A 70 23.17 30.34 -13.87
CA ILE A 70 22.15 30.09 -12.82
C ILE A 70 22.07 28.59 -12.53
N LEU A 71 22.00 27.75 -13.56
CA LEU A 71 21.94 26.29 -13.43
C LEU A 71 23.17 25.76 -12.68
N ASN A 72 24.36 26.24 -12.99
CA ASN A 72 25.60 25.86 -12.33
C ASN A 72 25.62 26.31 -10.87
N ALA A 73 25.11 27.52 -10.58
CA ALA A 73 24.99 28.01 -9.20
C ALA A 73 24.04 27.16 -8.36
N ILE A 74 22.91 26.71 -8.94
CA ILE A 74 21.95 25.83 -8.28
C ILE A 74 22.57 24.43 -8.05
N ASN A 75 23.22 23.86 -9.08
CA ASN A 75 23.85 22.54 -8.99
C ASN A 75 25.06 22.50 -8.03
N ALA A 76 25.76 23.62 -7.83
CA ALA A 76 26.85 23.71 -6.89
C ALA A 76 26.43 23.62 -5.42
N ARG A 77 25.15 23.74 -5.13
CA ARG A 77 24.60 23.67 -3.76
C ARG A 77 24.46 22.23 -3.29
N PRO A 78 24.93 21.91 -2.07
CA PRO A 78 24.82 20.58 -1.48
C PRO A 78 23.35 20.18 -1.22
N GLU A 79 22.46 21.16 -1.07
CA GLU A 79 21.04 20.98 -0.85
C GLU A 79 20.30 20.45 -2.06
N THR A 80 20.83 20.65 -3.26
CA THR A 80 20.19 20.28 -4.55
C THR A 80 20.28 18.79 -4.81
N ALA A 81 19.14 18.14 -5.11
CA ALA A 81 19.07 16.75 -5.55
C ALA A 81 18.95 16.64 -7.07
N SER A 82 18.04 17.41 -7.67
CA SER A 82 17.85 17.51 -9.12
C SER A 82 17.32 18.88 -9.49
N VAL A 83 17.53 19.27 -10.74
CA VAL A 83 17.04 20.52 -11.32
C VAL A 83 16.38 20.21 -12.65
N GLU A 84 15.14 20.65 -12.83
CA GLU A 84 14.40 20.57 -14.09
C GLU A 84 14.09 21.98 -14.57
N PHE A 85 14.35 22.23 -15.85
CA PHE A 85 13.96 23.49 -16.48
C PHE A 85 12.52 23.36 -16.98
N ARG A 86 11.66 24.33 -16.64
CA ARG A 86 10.29 24.46 -17.16
C ARG A 86 10.11 25.80 -17.82
N SER A 87 9.79 25.76 -19.10
CA SER A 87 9.43 26.97 -19.85
C SER A 87 8.05 27.48 -19.49
N GLN A 88 7.83 28.76 -19.68
CA GLN A 88 6.52 29.40 -19.51
C GLN A 88 5.41 28.72 -20.34
N ASP A 89 5.73 28.24 -21.55
CA ASP A 89 4.76 27.56 -22.44
C ASP A 89 4.41 26.15 -21.95
N GLU A 90 5.37 25.44 -21.37
CA GLU A 90 5.14 24.11 -20.78
C GLU A 90 4.26 24.18 -19.54
N LYS A 91 4.42 25.22 -18.71
CA LYS A 91 3.55 25.46 -17.52
C LYS A 91 2.09 25.69 -17.89
N ILE A 92 1.82 26.25 -19.06
CA ILE A 92 0.48 26.45 -19.60
C ILE A 92 -0.12 25.13 -20.08
N SER A 93 0.65 24.35 -20.83
CA SER A 93 0.17 23.11 -21.44
C SER A 93 -0.16 22.03 -20.40
N ASP A 94 0.50 22.04 -19.25
CA ASP A 94 0.26 21.10 -18.14
C ASP A 94 -1.04 21.34 -17.37
N GLY A 95 -1.78 22.45 -17.67
CA GLY A 95 -3.08 22.74 -17.05
C GLY A 95 -3.04 22.93 -15.52
N THR A 96 -1.86 23.11 -14.94
CA THR A 96 -1.67 23.22 -13.49
C THR A 96 -2.17 24.55 -12.93
N LEU A 97 -2.30 25.55 -13.79
CA LEU A 97 -2.83 26.87 -13.46
C LEU A 97 -4.02 27.16 -14.38
N GLU A 98 -5.23 27.18 -13.84
CA GLU A 98 -6.43 27.72 -14.51
C GLU A 98 -6.31 29.24 -14.58
N VAL A 99 -5.29 29.75 -15.27
CA VAL A 99 -5.17 31.22 -15.53
C VAL A 99 -5.83 31.48 -16.88
N ASP A 100 -6.83 32.31 -16.86
CA ASP A 100 -7.51 32.78 -18.08
C ASP A 100 -6.61 33.81 -18.81
N TYR A 101 -5.72 33.30 -19.68
CA TYR A 101 -4.74 34.10 -20.42
C TYR A 101 -5.40 35.12 -21.36
N GLU A 102 -6.65 34.88 -21.75
CA GLU A 102 -7.41 35.83 -22.59
C GLU A 102 -7.60 37.17 -21.89
N ILE A 103 -7.63 37.21 -20.56
CA ILE A 103 -7.81 38.44 -19.77
C ILE A 103 -6.54 39.31 -19.80
N PHE A 104 -5.35 38.70 -19.83
CA PHE A 104 -4.08 39.45 -19.73
C PHE A 104 -3.48 39.82 -21.08
N GLY A 105 -3.84 39.16 -22.17
CA GLY A 105 -3.30 39.41 -23.53
C GLY A 105 -1.81 39.04 -23.71
N TYR A 106 -1.14 38.56 -22.65
CA TYR A 106 0.23 38.05 -22.66
C TYR A 106 0.40 36.98 -21.58
N ASN A 107 1.42 36.16 -21.72
CA ASN A 107 1.76 35.15 -20.71
C ASN A 107 2.45 35.83 -19.51
N PRO A 108 1.85 35.84 -18.32
CA PRO A 108 2.45 36.46 -17.13
C PRO A 108 3.44 35.53 -16.41
N LEU A 109 3.67 34.30 -16.89
CA LEU A 109 4.56 33.34 -16.27
C LEU A 109 6.00 33.54 -16.74
N TYR A 110 6.95 33.24 -15.87
CA TYR A 110 8.38 33.23 -16.17
C TYR A 110 8.89 31.81 -16.40
N ASP A 111 9.96 31.69 -17.15
CA ASP A 111 10.77 30.46 -17.16
C ASP A 111 11.27 30.17 -15.75
N SER A 112 11.34 28.90 -15.38
CA SER A 112 11.80 28.52 -14.04
C SER A 112 12.68 27.29 -14.03
N TYR A 113 13.53 27.22 -13.02
CA TYR A 113 14.19 26.00 -12.59
C TYR A 113 13.43 25.42 -11.39
N GLU A 114 12.86 24.22 -11.56
CA GLU A 114 12.29 23.44 -10.45
C GLU A 114 13.40 22.67 -9.76
N VAL A 115 13.78 23.15 -8.59
CA VAL A 115 14.87 22.60 -7.81
C VAL A 115 14.30 21.66 -6.75
N THR A 116 14.59 20.38 -6.88
CA THR A 116 14.27 19.40 -5.85
C THR A 116 15.38 19.39 -4.80
N LEU A 117 15.03 19.64 -3.55
CA LEU A 117 15.99 19.62 -2.44
C LEU A 117 16.17 18.19 -1.91
N ARG A 118 17.37 17.85 -1.44
CA ARG A 118 17.64 16.58 -0.77
C ARG A 118 16.89 16.50 0.54
N ARG A 119 16.41 15.29 0.89
CA ARG A 119 15.63 15.01 2.11
C ARG A 119 16.23 15.58 3.40
N GLU A 120 17.56 15.58 3.51
CA GLU A 120 18.27 16.09 4.69
C GLU A 120 18.05 17.60 4.88
N TYR A 121 17.78 18.31 3.79
CA TYR A 121 17.60 19.77 3.74
C TYR A 121 16.11 20.17 3.57
N ALA A 122 15.17 19.24 3.60
CA ALA A 122 13.73 19.51 3.46
C ALA A 122 13.10 20.18 4.71
N LYS A 123 13.92 20.69 5.64
CA LYS A 123 13.44 21.48 6.79
C LYS A 123 13.24 22.93 6.38
N MET A 124 12.16 23.56 6.88
CA MET A 124 11.80 24.94 6.53
C MET A 124 12.98 25.93 6.62
N ARG A 125 13.80 25.85 7.67
CA ARG A 125 14.96 26.73 7.82
C ARG A 125 15.95 26.61 6.66
N ASN A 126 16.23 25.41 6.20
CA ASN A 126 17.15 25.17 5.08
C ASN A 126 16.54 25.62 3.76
N ILE A 127 15.21 25.49 3.61
CA ILE A 127 14.48 25.99 2.44
C ILE A 127 14.54 27.51 2.40
N ASP A 128 14.40 28.18 3.55
CA ASP A 128 14.50 29.63 3.64
C ASP A 128 15.93 30.11 3.32
N GLU A 129 16.96 29.47 3.88
CA GLU A 129 18.37 29.76 3.60
C GLU A 129 18.71 29.54 2.10
N PHE A 130 18.20 28.45 1.50
CA PHE A 130 18.37 28.17 0.08
C PHE A 130 17.69 29.23 -0.79
N ALA A 131 16.43 29.57 -0.48
CA ALA A 131 15.66 30.53 -1.27
C ALA A 131 16.26 31.94 -1.16
N GLU A 132 16.74 32.35 0.01
CA GLU A 132 17.43 33.62 0.21
C GLU A 132 18.72 33.67 -0.62
N ALA A 133 19.50 32.61 -0.59
CA ALA A 133 20.72 32.51 -1.39
C ALA A 133 20.47 32.55 -2.90
N MET A 134 19.34 31.98 -3.38
CA MET A 134 18.95 32.03 -4.78
C MET A 134 18.40 33.41 -5.19
N SER A 135 17.67 34.09 -4.30
CA SER A 135 17.12 35.43 -4.58
C SER A 135 18.18 36.52 -4.73
N HIS A 136 19.41 36.26 -4.27
CA HIS A 136 20.55 37.15 -4.45
C HIS A 136 21.30 36.93 -5.78
N LEU A 137 20.95 35.90 -6.54
CA LEU A 137 21.55 35.69 -7.86
C LEU A 137 21.02 36.73 -8.84
N ARG A 138 21.90 37.21 -9.70
CA ARG A 138 21.54 38.11 -10.80
C ARG A 138 20.57 37.37 -11.73
N ASP A 139 19.54 38.08 -12.20
CA ASP A 139 18.56 37.60 -13.16
C ASP A 139 17.54 36.55 -12.61
N VAL A 140 17.54 36.31 -11.29
CA VAL A 140 16.47 35.61 -10.58
C VAL A 140 15.41 36.64 -10.18
N VAL A 141 14.17 36.47 -10.67
CA VAL A 141 13.07 37.39 -10.40
C VAL A 141 12.38 37.05 -9.09
N TYR A 142 12.11 35.78 -8.88
CA TYR A 142 11.39 35.32 -7.71
C TYR A 142 11.75 33.87 -7.35
N VAL A 143 11.68 33.53 -6.07
CA VAL A 143 11.87 32.16 -5.59
C VAL A 143 10.62 31.72 -4.86
N PHE A 144 9.86 30.86 -5.50
CA PHE A 144 8.65 30.26 -4.90
C PHE A 144 9.03 29.17 -3.91
N LYS A 145 8.70 29.40 -2.64
CA LYS A 145 8.81 28.40 -1.59
C LYS A 145 7.48 27.68 -1.43
N PRO A 146 7.49 26.39 -1.17
CA PRO A 146 6.28 25.68 -0.79
C PRO A 146 5.71 26.28 0.50
N ASN A 147 4.41 26.50 0.53
CA ASN A 147 3.74 27.05 1.72
C ASN A 147 3.86 26.05 2.89
N PRO A 148 4.43 26.49 4.05
CA PRO A 148 4.62 25.63 5.22
C PRO A 148 3.31 25.05 5.75
N GLU A 149 2.21 25.78 5.63
CA GLU A 149 0.88 25.32 6.05
C GLU A 149 0.36 24.20 5.16
N VAL A 150 0.60 24.27 3.83
CA VAL A 150 0.23 23.24 2.87
C VAL A 150 1.04 21.98 3.12
N LEU A 151 2.34 22.09 3.33
CA LEU A 151 3.20 20.94 3.66
C LEU A 151 2.76 20.27 4.96
N ARG A 152 2.50 21.04 6.02
CA ARG A 152 2.01 20.52 7.30
C ARG A 152 0.63 19.86 7.18
N SER A 153 -0.32 20.52 6.51
CA SER A 153 -1.66 19.97 6.36
C SER A 153 -1.66 18.69 5.51
N THR A 154 -0.86 18.65 4.46
CA THR A 154 -0.71 17.44 3.63
C THR A 154 -0.12 16.29 4.43
N HIS A 155 0.92 16.50 5.22
CA HIS A 155 1.47 15.48 6.11
C HIS A 155 0.47 14.99 7.15
N GLN A 156 -0.30 15.90 7.76
CA GLN A 156 -1.33 15.54 8.73
C GLN A 156 -2.46 14.74 8.10
N ILE A 157 -2.91 15.11 6.91
CA ILE A 157 -3.94 14.38 6.17
C ILE A 157 -3.44 12.98 5.80
N ILE A 158 -2.24 12.88 5.22
CA ILE A 158 -1.66 11.59 4.82
C ILE A 158 -1.49 10.67 6.04
N SER A 159 -0.93 11.19 7.15
CA SER A 159 -0.75 10.41 8.38
C SER A 159 -2.09 9.99 8.98
N GLY A 160 -3.08 10.88 9.01
CA GLY A 160 -4.43 10.58 9.49
C GLY A 160 -5.12 9.47 8.68
N VAL A 161 -5.08 9.59 7.36
CA VAL A 161 -5.63 8.57 6.45
C VAL A 161 -4.88 7.22 6.61
N THR A 162 -3.56 7.25 6.73
CA THR A 162 -2.75 6.04 6.93
C THR A 162 -3.10 5.35 8.25
N ILE A 163 -3.23 6.09 9.35
CA ILE A 163 -3.62 5.54 10.65
C ILE A 163 -5.03 4.96 10.58
N ALA A 164 -5.99 5.69 10.00
CA ALA A 164 -7.36 5.22 9.84
C ALA A 164 -7.41 3.90 9.03
N LEU A 165 -6.63 3.81 7.94
CA LEU A 165 -6.53 2.62 7.11
C LEU A 165 -5.91 1.45 7.87
N LEU A 166 -4.85 1.68 8.66
CA LEU A 166 -4.22 0.65 9.48
C LEU A 166 -5.17 0.12 10.56
N VAL A 167 -5.91 0.99 11.22
CA VAL A 167 -6.94 0.60 12.20
C VAL A 167 -8.02 -0.23 11.52
N PHE A 168 -8.51 0.19 10.37
CA PHE A 168 -9.52 -0.54 9.61
C PHE A 168 -9.02 -1.93 9.19
N LEU A 169 -7.78 -2.03 8.68
CA LEU A 169 -7.14 -3.31 8.35
C LEU A 169 -7.00 -4.22 9.58
N ALA A 170 -6.61 -3.66 10.73
CA ALA A 170 -6.49 -4.41 11.98
C ALA A 170 -7.83 -4.99 12.43
N VAL A 171 -8.91 -4.21 12.34
CA VAL A 171 -10.28 -4.67 12.66
C VAL A 171 -10.70 -5.79 11.72
N LEU A 172 -10.52 -5.63 10.41
CA LEU A 172 -10.85 -6.68 9.44
C LEU A 172 -10.05 -7.95 9.65
N LEU A 173 -8.76 -7.83 9.97
CA LEU A 173 -7.91 -8.96 10.29
C LEU A 173 -8.38 -9.67 11.56
N CYS A 174 -8.77 -8.92 12.59
CA CYS A 174 -9.34 -9.48 13.81
C CYS A 174 -10.64 -10.26 13.53
N ILE A 175 -11.55 -9.70 12.74
CA ILE A 175 -12.79 -10.39 12.32
C ILE A 175 -12.44 -11.67 11.53
N SER A 176 -11.48 -11.62 10.62
CA SER A 176 -11.04 -12.77 9.83
C SER A 176 -10.48 -13.89 10.71
N VAL A 177 -9.69 -13.54 11.72
CA VAL A 177 -9.15 -14.49 12.71
C VAL A 177 -10.27 -15.13 13.55
N LEU A 178 -11.25 -14.34 13.98
CA LEU A 178 -12.41 -14.86 14.71
C LEU A 178 -13.22 -15.84 13.84
N LEU A 179 -13.47 -15.51 12.58
CA LEU A 179 -14.18 -16.40 11.65
C LEU A 179 -13.38 -17.67 11.37
N LEU A 180 -12.07 -17.57 11.22
CA LEU A 180 -11.17 -18.70 11.03
C LEU A 180 -11.17 -19.61 12.25
N ASN A 181 -11.08 -19.04 13.47
CA ASN A 181 -11.15 -19.77 14.72
C ASN A 181 -12.48 -20.55 14.86
N ASN A 182 -13.59 -19.90 14.51
CA ASN A 182 -14.92 -20.55 14.50
C ASN A 182 -14.99 -21.68 13.45
N THR A 183 -14.42 -21.48 12.27
CA THR A 183 -14.34 -22.50 11.20
C THR A 183 -13.51 -23.71 11.64
N VAL A 184 -12.36 -23.49 12.27
CA VAL A 184 -11.51 -24.56 12.83
C VAL A 184 -12.26 -25.33 13.92
N ARG A 185 -12.95 -24.65 14.82
CA ARG A 185 -13.77 -25.27 15.86
C ARG A 185 -14.85 -26.19 15.28
N LEU A 186 -15.59 -25.72 14.26
CA LEU A 186 -16.60 -26.50 13.56
C LEU A 186 -15.99 -27.71 12.83
N ALA A 187 -14.81 -27.55 12.21
CA ALA A 187 -14.11 -28.62 11.54
C ALA A 187 -13.68 -29.72 12.51
N ILE A 188 -13.14 -29.35 13.69
CA ILE A 188 -12.77 -30.29 14.76
C ILE A 188 -14.01 -31.02 15.29
N TYR A 189 -15.09 -30.28 15.54
CA TYR A 189 -16.35 -30.89 16.02
C TYR A 189 -16.93 -31.88 15.00
N SER A 190 -16.89 -31.55 13.70
CA SER A 190 -17.36 -32.45 12.64
C SER A 190 -16.54 -33.75 12.54
N LYS A 191 -15.25 -33.71 12.89
CA LYS A 191 -14.31 -34.85 12.82
C LYS A 191 -14.04 -35.48 14.20
N ARG A 192 -14.85 -35.18 15.23
CA ARG A 192 -14.59 -35.58 16.62
C ARG A 192 -14.38 -37.07 16.82
N TYR A 193 -15.18 -37.93 16.18
CA TYR A 193 -15.06 -39.38 16.30
C TYR A 193 -13.73 -39.87 15.73
N LEU A 194 -13.34 -39.40 14.55
CA LEU A 194 -12.07 -39.73 13.92
C LEU A 194 -10.87 -39.30 14.78
N ILE A 195 -10.94 -38.12 15.39
CA ILE A 195 -9.89 -37.60 16.29
C ILE A 195 -9.82 -38.46 17.55
N THR A 196 -10.95 -38.89 18.09
CA THR A 196 -10.99 -39.75 19.29
C THR A 196 -10.43 -41.15 19.01
N THR A 197 -10.79 -41.78 17.88
CA THR A 197 -10.22 -43.09 17.49
C THR A 197 -8.71 -43.00 17.26
N MET A 198 -8.22 -41.95 16.61
CA MET A 198 -6.78 -41.71 16.43
C MET A 198 -6.05 -41.57 17.78
N LYS A 199 -6.64 -40.87 18.75
CA LYS A 199 -6.06 -40.76 20.10
C LYS A 199 -6.04 -42.09 20.85
N LEU A 200 -7.07 -42.92 20.73
CA LEU A 200 -7.15 -44.22 21.38
C LEU A 200 -6.08 -45.18 20.83
N VAL A 201 -5.73 -45.08 19.56
CA VAL A 201 -4.67 -45.88 18.92
C VAL A 201 -3.26 -45.29 19.19
N GLY A 202 -3.16 -44.20 19.98
CA GLY A 202 -1.86 -43.60 20.34
C GLY A 202 -1.28 -42.62 19.32
N ALA A 203 -2.09 -42.09 18.39
CA ALA A 203 -1.60 -41.13 17.41
C ALA A 203 -1.05 -39.84 18.06
N THR A 204 0.11 -39.38 17.60
CA THR A 204 0.75 -38.16 18.08
C THR A 204 -0.09 -36.92 17.75
N LYS A 205 0.03 -35.87 18.56
CA LYS A 205 -0.67 -34.58 18.35
C LYS A 205 -0.43 -34.01 16.94
N TRP A 206 0.79 -34.10 16.44
CA TRP A 206 1.17 -33.66 15.10
C TRP A 206 0.43 -34.41 14.00
N TYR A 207 0.27 -35.72 14.14
CA TYR A 207 -0.45 -36.55 13.19
C TYR A 207 -1.94 -36.14 13.08
N ILE A 208 -2.56 -35.77 14.20
CA ILE A 208 -3.94 -35.28 14.24
C ILE A 208 -4.07 -33.87 13.64
N MET A 209 -3.05 -33.02 13.83
CA MET A 209 -3.06 -31.64 13.33
C MET A 209 -2.84 -31.56 11.81
N ARG A 210 -2.02 -32.44 11.24
CA ARG A 210 -1.61 -32.41 9.84
C ARG A 210 -2.77 -32.25 8.83
N PRO A 211 -3.87 -33.05 8.88
CA PRO A 211 -4.99 -32.91 7.94
C PRO A 211 -5.81 -31.63 8.13
N LEU A 212 -5.78 -31.03 9.31
CA LEU A 212 -6.43 -29.75 9.59
C LEU A 212 -5.59 -28.60 9.05
N LEU A 213 -4.26 -28.64 9.23
CA LEU A 213 -3.32 -27.68 8.66
C LEU A 213 -3.29 -27.73 7.14
N ALA A 214 -3.41 -28.92 6.53
CA ALA A 214 -3.53 -29.05 5.07
C ALA A 214 -4.80 -28.36 4.54
N SER A 215 -5.90 -28.38 5.29
CA SER A 215 -7.11 -27.62 4.92
C SER A 215 -6.91 -26.12 5.07
N ALA A 216 -6.17 -25.66 6.09
CA ALA A 216 -5.82 -24.25 6.27
C ALA A 216 -4.89 -23.74 5.14
N LEU A 217 -3.91 -24.55 4.73
CA LEU A 217 -3.06 -24.23 3.58
C LEU A 217 -3.87 -24.03 2.30
N LYS A 218 -4.78 -24.97 2.00
CA LYS A 218 -5.70 -24.81 0.86
C LYS A 218 -6.54 -23.55 0.96
N GLN A 219 -7.01 -23.20 2.14
CA GLN A 219 -7.79 -21.99 2.40
C GLN A 219 -6.99 -20.72 2.13
N GLY A 220 -5.75 -20.65 2.63
CA GLY A 220 -4.85 -19.54 2.41
C GLY A 220 -4.48 -19.35 0.95
N PHE A 221 -4.21 -20.46 0.26
CA PHE A 221 -3.95 -20.44 -1.17
C PHE A 221 -5.15 -19.92 -1.97
N VAL A 222 -6.35 -20.43 -1.72
CA VAL A 222 -7.57 -19.96 -2.40
C VAL A 222 -7.86 -18.49 -2.07
N ALA A 223 -7.72 -18.07 -0.80
CA ALA A 223 -7.90 -16.67 -0.43
C ALA A 223 -6.88 -15.76 -1.11
N GLY A 224 -5.61 -16.16 -1.14
CA GLY A 224 -4.54 -15.44 -1.82
C GLY A 224 -4.76 -15.33 -3.33
N THR A 225 -5.16 -16.40 -4.00
CA THR A 225 -5.46 -16.38 -5.45
C THR A 225 -6.66 -15.48 -5.78
N VAL A 226 -7.74 -15.52 -4.99
CA VAL A 226 -8.89 -14.63 -5.17
C VAL A 226 -8.46 -13.16 -4.98
N ALA A 227 -7.72 -12.85 -3.92
CA ALA A 227 -7.19 -11.51 -3.70
C ALA A 227 -6.30 -11.04 -4.86
N SER A 228 -5.42 -11.91 -5.34
CA SER A 228 -4.53 -11.62 -6.48
C SER A 228 -5.29 -11.32 -7.77
N LEU A 229 -6.34 -12.07 -8.06
CA LEU A 229 -7.22 -11.80 -9.21
C LEU A 229 -7.89 -10.43 -9.10
N MET A 230 -8.36 -10.07 -7.90
CA MET A 230 -8.95 -8.75 -7.65
C MET A 230 -7.91 -7.63 -7.81
N ILE A 231 -6.67 -7.83 -7.33
CA ILE A 231 -5.58 -6.86 -7.50
C ILE A 231 -5.24 -6.68 -8.98
N CYS A 232 -5.13 -7.76 -9.74
CA CYS A 232 -4.88 -7.69 -11.18
C CYS A 232 -6.00 -6.95 -11.93
N ALA A 233 -7.27 -7.22 -11.57
CA ALA A 233 -8.41 -6.53 -12.14
C ALA A 233 -8.37 -5.02 -11.82
N THR A 234 -8.07 -4.65 -10.57
CA THR A 234 -7.92 -3.25 -10.15
C THR A 234 -6.78 -2.57 -10.91
N ALA A 235 -5.62 -3.21 -11.01
CA ALA A 235 -4.47 -2.69 -11.74
C ALA A 235 -4.78 -2.48 -13.24
N TYR A 236 -5.54 -3.39 -13.84
CA TYR A 236 -5.97 -3.28 -15.23
C TYR A 236 -6.91 -2.09 -15.44
N VAL A 237 -7.90 -1.91 -14.55
CA VAL A 237 -8.85 -0.77 -14.60
C VAL A 237 -8.11 0.55 -14.42
N ILE A 238 -7.21 0.66 -13.46
CA ILE A 238 -6.42 1.87 -13.21
C ILE A 238 -5.61 2.25 -14.46
N LYS A 239 -4.98 1.26 -15.11
CA LYS A 239 -4.25 1.50 -16.37
C LYS A 239 -5.11 2.02 -17.50
N GLY A 240 -6.38 1.62 -17.57
CA GLY A 240 -7.31 2.07 -18.61
C GLY A 240 -7.88 3.48 -18.39
N VAL A 241 -7.85 3.95 -17.14
CA VAL A 241 -8.44 5.25 -16.75
C VAL A 241 -7.40 6.36 -16.64
N MET A 242 -6.15 6.02 -16.32
CA MET A 242 -5.08 7.02 -16.16
C MET A 242 -4.49 7.47 -17.50
N PRO A 243 -4.17 8.78 -17.65
CA PRO A 243 -3.47 9.30 -18.83
C PRO A 243 -2.15 8.59 -19.08
N ALA A 244 -1.75 8.50 -20.35
CA ALA A 244 -0.57 7.75 -20.82
C ALA A 244 0.79 8.23 -20.26
N GLY A 245 0.84 9.38 -19.57
CA GLY A 245 2.06 9.96 -18.98
C GLY A 245 2.41 9.53 -17.56
N ILE A 246 1.49 8.87 -16.84
CA ILE A 246 1.77 8.45 -15.47
C ILE A 246 2.46 7.09 -15.48
N ALA A 247 3.69 7.04 -14.97
CA ALA A 247 4.50 5.83 -14.87
C ALA A 247 3.86 4.82 -13.90
N ILE A 248 2.96 3.98 -14.43
CA ILE A 248 2.35 2.91 -13.67
C ILE A 248 3.34 1.75 -13.51
N LEU A 249 3.29 1.10 -12.36
CA LEU A 249 4.13 -0.05 -12.03
C LEU A 249 4.13 -1.10 -13.15
N GLY A 250 5.31 -1.49 -13.61
CA GLY A 250 5.47 -2.52 -14.63
C GLY A 250 4.90 -3.87 -14.21
N TYR A 251 4.51 -4.71 -15.16
CA TYR A 251 3.91 -6.04 -14.90
C TYR A 251 4.77 -6.93 -13.99
N GLY A 252 6.10 -6.75 -13.99
CA GLY A 252 6.99 -7.50 -13.10
C GLY A 252 6.73 -7.23 -11.62
N TRP A 253 6.50 -5.99 -11.24
CA TRP A 253 6.18 -5.59 -9.87
C TRP A 253 4.81 -6.10 -9.42
N VAL A 254 3.81 -6.11 -10.32
CA VAL A 254 2.51 -6.71 -10.05
C VAL A 254 2.66 -8.19 -9.73
N GLY A 255 3.51 -8.93 -10.47
CA GLY A 255 3.83 -10.33 -10.19
C GLY A 255 4.43 -10.55 -8.80
N ILE A 256 5.33 -9.67 -8.36
CA ILE A 256 5.93 -9.74 -7.02
C ILE A 256 4.87 -9.52 -5.93
N ILE A 257 4.01 -8.52 -6.09
CA ILE A 257 2.90 -8.23 -5.14
C ILE A 257 1.95 -9.42 -5.04
N VAL A 258 1.54 -9.97 -6.19
CA VAL A 258 0.67 -11.15 -6.28
C VAL A 258 1.30 -12.34 -5.54
N GLY A 259 2.57 -12.64 -5.80
CA GLY A 259 3.31 -13.71 -5.10
C GLY A 259 3.37 -13.49 -3.59
N ALA A 260 3.69 -12.27 -3.17
CA ALA A 260 3.74 -11.89 -1.75
C ALA A 260 2.39 -12.03 -1.06
N VAL A 261 1.30 -11.61 -1.70
CA VAL A 261 -0.08 -11.72 -1.18
C VAL A 261 -0.49 -13.18 -1.00
N VAL A 262 -0.18 -14.05 -1.95
CA VAL A 262 -0.48 -15.49 -1.84
C VAL A 262 0.32 -16.12 -0.69
N LEU A 263 1.61 -15.82 -0.58
CA LEU A 263 2.44 -16.31 0.52
C LEU A 263 1.93 -15.82 1.88
N LEU A 264 1.60 -14.56 1.98
CA LEU A 264 1.06 -13.94 3.20
C LEU A 264 -0.28 -14.57 3.60
N GLY A 265 -1.15 -14.86 2.65
CA GLY A 265 -2.40 -15.59 2.87
C GLY A 265 -2.18 -16.99 3.45
N ILE A 266 -1.20 -17.73 2.92
CA ILE A 266 -0.82 -19.05 3.42
C ILE A 266 -0.26 -18.95 4.85
N VAL A 267 0.65 -18.02 5.10
CA VAL A 267 1.28 -17.82 6.42
C VAL A 267 0.24 -17.46 7.49
N ILE A 268 -0.64 -16.49 7.18
CA ILE A 268 -1.72 -16.08 8.10
C ILE A 268 -2.64 -17.27 8.42
N THR A 269 -3.13 -17.97 7.41
CA THR A 269 -4.10 -19.06 7.62
C THR A 269 -3.49 -20.24 8.37
N ILE A 270 -2.25 -20.63 8.06
CA ILE A 270 -1.55 -21.70 8.78
C ILE A 270 -1.28 -21.27 10.22
N GLY A 271 -0.72 -20.07 10.44
CA GLY A 271 -0.36 -19.56 11.75
C GLY A 271 -1.54 -19.51 12.72
N PHE A 272 -2.62 -18.84 12.30
CA PHE A 272 -3.81 -18.74 13.16
C PHE A 272 -4.55 -20.07 13.31
N SER A 273 -4.60 -20.91 12.26
CA SER A 273 -5.18 -22.26 12.37
C SER A 273 -4.37 -23.14 13.32
N ALA A 274 -3.04 -23.09 13.27
CA ALA A 274 -2.19 -23.86 14.18
C ALA A 274 -2.42 -23.43 15.64
N MET A 275 -2.51 -22.12 15.91
CA MET A 275 -2.83 -21.60 17.25
C MET A 275 -4.22 -22.06 17.72
N ALA A 276 -5.24 -21.95 16.85
CA ALA A 276 -6.59 -22.39 17.15
C ALA A 276 -6.68 -23.88 17.45
N ILE A 277 -6.10 -24.72 16.59
CA ILE A 277 -6.08 -26.18 16.74
C ILE A 277 -5.36 -26.56 18.04
N ASN A 278 -4.21 -25.95 18.30
CA ASN A 278 -3.43 -26.22 19.51
C ASN A 278 -4.25 -25.90 20.79
N LYS A 279 -4.91 -24.75 20.82
CA LYS A 279 -5.79 -24.35 21.91
C LYS A 279 -6.93 -25.36 22.14
N PHE A 280 -7.63 -25.80 21.09
CA PHE A 280 -8.76 -26.73 21.21
C PHE A 280 -8.35 -28.16 21.58
N ILE A 281 -7.21 -28.65 21.06
CA ILE A 281 -6.72 -30.00 21.41
C ILE A 281 -6.30 -30.06 22.88
N ASN A 282 -5.63 -29.01 23.40
CA ASN A 282 -5.18 -28.97 24.79
C ASN A 282 -6.34 -28.81 25.78
N MET A 283 -7.32 -27.94 25.51
CA MET A 283 -8.48 -27.74 26.40
C MET A 283 -9.30 -29.03 26.60
N ARG A 284 -9.38 -29.89 25.60
CA ARG A 284 -10.15 -31.14 25.69
C ARG A 284 -9.38 -32.25 26.38
N SER A 285 -8.07 -32.14 26.54
CA SER A 285 -7.27 -33.10 27.32
C SER A 285 -7.50 -32.94 28.84
N ASN A 286 -7.72 -31.71 29.31
CA ASN A 286 -7.96 -31.44 30.74
C ASN A 286 -9.36 -31.85 31.26
N ASN A 287 -10.35 -31.96 30.35
CA ASN A 287 -11.74 -32.30 30.77
C ASN A 287 -12.07 -33.79 30.71
N ILE A 288 -11.13 -34.65 30.36
CA ILE A 288 -11.32 -36.12 30.30
C ILE A 288 -11.21 -36.75 31.70
N HIS A 289 -10.70 -36.02 32.68
CA HIS A 289 -10.59 -36.52 34.07
C HIS A 289 -11.80 -36.22 34.95
N LEU A 290 -12.91 -35.71 34.40
CA LEU A 290 -14.11 -35.31 35.20
C LEU A 290 -15.42 -36.03 34.83
N TYR A 291 -15.38 -37.14 34.07
CA TYR A 291 -16.53 -38.07 33.95
C TYR A 291 -16.05 -39.47 33.73
#